data_4ceeb6a641a2525dbd99306ddd5f0406
#
_entry.id   4ceeb6a641a2525dbd99306ddd5f0406
#
_cell.length_a   1.000
_cell.length_b   1.000
_cell.length_c   1.000
_cell.angle_alpha   90.00
_cell.angle_beta   90.00
_cell.angle_gamma   90.00
#
_symmetry.space_group_name_H-M   'P 1'
#
loop_
_entity.id
_entity.type
_entity.pdbx_description
1 polymer ?
#
loop_
_entity_poly.entity_id
_entity_poly.type
_entity_poly.pdbx_seq_one_letter_code
_entity_poly.pdbx_strand_id
1 'polypeptide(L)'
;MLKQKQPPLSDDQIFLSSSTEQITWGELHANLDAKIERLKECGIGPHVVFVVAENQVTIDDYLWILASIKNGGSATQADGRQSKMELDGLIAGSKAVCIIRSNEITMLTDDLTPTILHPLEIYRGMTSGTTVKEFFEMYPFFWDYEDHELAIVDGETLLGCTAHASTQHLFAIAPEFEKDERPKILCTHGFTATYNPYNLLRMYYVGGGLHFLNYGDDVPEQIRKANPNCCISYPIAVKNIVDACPDDFNWSGIKYWECSGGHTPESVVRSIEKKFNFVCMHNMMASTEADCHSRAEYRPGDPIENFYGFKHRIYNGDLKLDEEGVLWYKYGTRDWQTDGDKFDDKDGVWFYKGRAFDDVIFMKGGVKIYTGMIEAKALETLGVENVASCSKDELHYLIYTGSANAYDVATSFKAMQPSKRPHEIYHVTDKLFFGQTDDTRTPQKLQKSKLAGIVLNGPQDQILSHMHVKDHSLV
;
A
#
# COMPACT_ATOMS: atom_id res chain seq x y z
N MET A 1 23.82 -1.12 -12.13
CA MET A 1 23.77 0.30 -11.68
C MET A 1 22.33 0.82 -11.76
N LEU A 2 21.89 1.59 -10.78
CA LEU A 2 20.52 2.13 -10.77
C LEU A 2 20.34 3.09 -11.96
N LYS A 3 19.34 2.82 -12.83
CA LYS A 3 19.09 3.60 -14.04
C LYS A 3 18.31 4.88 -13.75
N GLN A 4 18.58 5.91 -14.55
CA GLN A 4 17.77 7.11 -14.64
C GLN A 4 17.35 7.31 -16.10
N LYS A 5 16.05 7.29 -16.39
CA LYS A 5 15.49 7.46 -17.74
C LYS A 5 15.35 8.92 -18.11
N GLN A 6 14.93 9.73 -17.15
CA GLN A 6 14.73 11.15 -17.31
C GLN A 6 15.49 11.90 -16.22
N PRO A 7 16.32 12.89 -16.55
CA PRO A 7 16.96 13.71 -15.53
C PRO A 7 15.93 14.65 -14.86
N PRO A 8 16.25 15.19 -13.67
CA PRO A 8 15.49 16.29 -13.09
C PRO A 8 15.52 17.50 -14.03
N LEU A 9 14.60 18.43 -13.84
CA LEU A 9 14.56 19.67 -14.64
C LEU A 9 15.71 20.62 -14.25
N SER A 10 16.13 20.59 -12.99
CA SER A 10 17.28 21.35 -12.46
C SER A 10 17.80 20.70 -11.19
N ASP A 11 19.03 21.08 -10.81
CA ASP A 11 19.63 20.65 -9.54
C ASP A 11 18.89 21.20 -8.31
N ASP A 12 18.20 22.32 -8.43
CA ASP A 12 17.40 22.93 -7.38
C ASP A 12 16.02 22.26 -7.19
N GLN A 13 15.64 21.37 -8.11
CA GLN A 13 14.38 20.62 -7.98
C GLN A 13 14.42 19.76 -6.71
N ILE A 14 13.35 19.82 -5.91
CA ILE A 14 13.22 19.00 -4.71
C ILE A 14 13.03 17.53 -5.10
N PHE A 15 13.88 16.66 -4.56
CA PHE A 15 13.77 15.21 -4.70
C PHE A 15 12.94 14.60 -3.56
N LEU A 16 13.32 14.87 -2.30
CA LEU A 16 12.56 14.45 -1.12
C LEU A 16 12.21 15.64 -0.25
N SER A 17 11.03 15.63 0.34
CA SER A 17 10.64 16.61 1.34
C SER A 17 9.67 16.05 2.36
N SER A 18 9.65 16.64 3.54
CA SER A 18 8.67 16.44 4.61
C SER A 18 8.19 17.79 5.13
N SER A 19 7.47 17.82 6.23
CA SER A 19 7.10 19.09 6.88
C SER A 19 8.30 19.86 7.43
N THR A 20 9.40 19.17 7.76
CA THR A 20 10.59 19.75 8.45
C THR A 20 11.86 19.74 7.63
N GLU A 21 11.98 18.87 6.65
CA GLU A 21 13.21 18.61 5.91
C GLU A 21 12.96 18.60 4.41
N GLN A 22 13.99 18.91 3.64
CA GLN A 22 13.98 18.71 2.20
C GLN A 22 15.41 18.51 1.67
N ILE A 23 15.52 17.84 0.53
CA ILE A 23 16.75 17.68 -0.23
C ILE A 23 16.47 17.88 -1.72
N THR A 24 17.36 18.61 -2.37
CA THR A 24 17.32 18.84 -3.82
C THR A 24 18.03 17.73 -4.59
N TRP A 25 17.85 17.68 -5.90
CA TRP A 25 18.58 16.75 -6.74
C TRP A 25 20.08 17.00 -6.75
N GLY A 26 20.51 18.27 -6.70
CA GLY A 26 21.93 18.61 -6.61
C GLY A 26 22.56 18.08 -5.30
N GLU A 27 21.86 18.22 -4.19
CA GLU A 27 22.30 17.70 -2.89
C GLU A 27 22.23 16.17 -2.80
N LEU A 28 21.27 15.54 -3.49
CA LEU A 28 21.06 14.10 -3.48
C LEU A 28 22.33 13.33 -3.87
N HIS A 29 22.95 13.69 -4.98
CA HIS A 29 24.10 12.94 -5.49
C HIS A 29 25.29 12.98 -4.51
N ALA A 30 25.60 14.14 -3.94
CA ALA A 30 26.67 14.27 -2.95
C ALA A 30 26.37 13.48 -1.67
N ASN A 31 25.12 13.50 -1.21
CA ASN A 31 24.70 12.72 -0.03
C ASN A 31 24.77 11.21 -0.28
N LEU A 32 24.30 10.75 -1.46
CA LEU A 32 24.40 9.33 -1.81
C LEU A 32 25.84 8.86 -1.90
N ASP A 33 26.71 9.64 -2.55
CA ASP A 33 28.12 9.29 -2.70
C ASP A 33 28.83 9.21 -1.34
N ALA A 34 28.53 10.13 -0.43
CA ALA A 34 29.07 10.09 0.93
C ALA A 34 28.61 8.83 1.71
N LYS A 35 27.33 8.45 1.59
CA LYS A 35 26.80 7.24 2.23
C LYS A 35 27.39 5.97 1.61
N ILE A 36 27.54 5.94 0.30
CA ILE A 36 28.16 4.81 -0.41
C ILE A 36 29.62 4.63 0.05
N GLU A 37 30.39 5.70 0.17
CA GLU A 37 31.77 5.59 0.67
C GLU A 37 31.81 5.05 2.10
N ARG A 38 30.90 5.47 2.98
CA ARG A 38 30.80 4.88 4.34
C ARG A 38 30.45 3.40 4.33
N LEU A 39 29.54 2.95 3.44
CA LEU A 39 29.27 1.51 3.26
C LEU A 39 30.54 0.75 2.82
N LYS A 40 31.27 1.29 1.85
CA LYS A 40 32.51 0.70 1.35
C LYS A 40 33.59 0.63 2.41
N GLU A 41 33.74 1.66 3.25
CA GLU A 41 34.67 1.65 4.38
C GLU A 41 34.40 0.49 5.35
N CYS A 42 33.14 0.08 5.49
CA CYS A 42 32.74 -1.09 6.25
C CYS A 42 32.81 -2.41 5.45
N GLY A 43 33.33 -2.38 4.22
CA GLY A 43 33.36 -3.57 3.33
C GLY A 43 32.00 -3.94 2.73
N ILE A 44 30.98 -3.06 2.88
CA ILE A 44 29.61 -3.33 2.40
C ILE A 44 29.53 -2.87 0.95
N GLY A 45 29.28 -3.83 0.07
CA GLY A 45 29.06 -3.63 -1.37
C GLY A 45 27.67 -4.15 -1.76
N PRO A 46 27.62 -5.22 -2.57
CA PRO A 46 26.37 -5.86 -3.01
C PRO A 46 25.76 -6.72 -1.89
N HIS A 47 25.42 -6.10 -0.77
CA HIS A 47 24.89 -6.75 0.42
C HIS A 47 23.54 -6.17 0.80
N VAL A 48 22.86 -6.88 1.70
CA VAL A 48 21.62 -6.42 2.30
C VAL A 48 21.92 -5.52 3.50
N VAL A 49 21.31 -4.35 3.53
CA VAL A 49 21.38 -3.40 4.61
C VAL A 49 20.01 -3.27 5.29
N PHE A 50 19.98 -3.24 6.61
CA PHE A 50 18.75 -3.04 7.37
C PHE A 50 18.70 -1.63 7.93
N VAL A 51 17.77 -0.81 7.43
CA VAL A 51 17.59 0.59 7.88
C VAL A 51 16.47 0.65 8.91
N VAL A 52 16.77 1.18 10.09
CA VAL A 52 15.78 1.35 11.17
C VAL A 52 15.58 2.83 11.43
N ALA A 53 14.39 3.33 11.13
CA ALA A 53 13.97 4.64 11.55
C ALA A 53 13.63 4.62 13.04
N GLU A 54 14.25 5.46 13.83
CA GLU A 54 14.09 5.49 15.29
C GLU A 54 12.69 6.01 15.71
N ASN A 55 12.63 7.19 16.27
CA ASN A 55 11.38 7.78 16.78
C ASN A 55 10.59 8.51 15.69
N GLN A 56 11.27 9.05 14.73
CA GLN A 56 10.71 9.77 13.59
C GLN A 56 11.51 9.41 12.34
N VAL A 57 10.79 9.08 11.28
CA VAL A 57 11.39 8.83 9.98
C VAL A 57 11.94 10.13 9.41
N THR A 58 13.19 10.10 8.98
CA THR A 58 13.89 11.24 8.38
C THR A 58 14.12 11.02 6.88
N ILE A 59 14.41 12.09 6.16
CA ILE A 59 14.87 11.98 4.76
C ILE A 59 16.15 11.14 4.69
N ASP A 60 16.98 11.22 5.70
CA ASP A 60 18.26 10.52 5.76
C ASP A 60 18.07 8.98 5.79
N ASP A 61 17.02 8.48 6.44
CA ASP A 61 16.67 7.04 6.41
C ASP A 61 16.38 6.56 4.98
N TYR A 62 15.66 7.35 4.20
CA TYR A 62 15.42 7.05 2.79
C TYR A 62 16.66 7.12 1.92
N LEU A 63 17.57 8.03 2.24
CA LEU A 63 18.86 8.14 1.53
C LEU A 63 19.74 6.93 1.76
N TRP A 64 19.72 6.32 2.95
CA TRP A 64 20.41 5.06 3.21
C TRP A 64 19.87 3.89 2.37
N ILE A 65 18.54 3.81 2.21
CA ILE A 65 17.92 2.83 1.32
C ILE A 65 18.43 3.01 -0.10
N LEU A 66 18.36 4.25 -0.62
CA LEU A 66 18.75 4.55 -1.99
C LEU A 66 20.25 4.37 -2.23
N ALA A 67 21.09 4.75 -1.25
CA ALA A 67 22.54 4.55 -1.31
C ALA A 67 22.91 3.08 -1.36
N SER A 68 22.27 2.24 -0.53
CA SER A 68 22.49 0.79 -0.54
C SER A 68 22.15 0.17 -1.90
N ILE A 69 21.03 0.56 -2.49
CA ILE A 69 20.60 0.11 -3.82
C ILE A 69 21.56 0.63 -4.90
N LYS A 70 21.95 1.91 -4.85
CA LYS A 70 22.89 2.49 -5.81
C LYS A 70 24.29 1.87 -5.71
N ASN A 71 24.68 1.39 -4.53
CA ASN A 71 25.94 0.66 -4.29
C ASN A 71 25.89 -0.81 -4.79
N GLY A 72 24.80 -1.21 -5.44
CA GLY A 72 24.64 -2.56 -5.98
C GLY A 72 24.07 -3.58 -4.99
N GLY A 73 23.73 -3.14 -3.79
CA GLY A 73 23.13 -3.98 -2.75
C GLY A 73 21.61 -3.86 -2.70
N SER A 74 21.09 -4.24 -1.56
CA SER A 74 19.68 -4.20 -1.23
C SER A 74 19.44 -3.51 0.11
N ALA A 75 18.25 -3.00 0.32
CA ALA A 75 17.85 -2.45 1.60
C ALA A 75 16.51 -3.00 2.03
N THR A 76 16.39 -3.26 3.32
CA THR A 76 15.12 -3.46 3.99
C THR A 76 14.98 -2.43 5.09
N GLN A 77 13.77 -2.26 5.62
CA GLN A 77 13.51 -1.18 6.55
C GLN A 77 12.54 -1.60 7.64
N ALA A 78 12.69 -0.99 8.81
CA ALA A 78 11.78 -1.15 9.93
C ALA A 78 11.56 0.16 10.66
N ASP A 79 10.46 0.24 11.35
CA ASP A 79 10.15 1.31 12.29
C ASP A 79 10.64 0.91 13.68
N GLY A 80 11.46 1.73 14.33
CA GLY A 80 11.99 1.49 15.66
C GLY A 80 10.93 1.38 16.76
N ARG A 81 9.68 1.75 16.45
CA ARG A 81 8.52 1.54 17.33
C ARG A 81 8.01 0.10 17.34
N GLN A 82 8.46 -0.75 16.42
CA GLN A 82 8.13 -2.18 16.44
C GLN A 82 8.69 -2.85 17.70
N SER A 83 8.02 -3.91 18.15
CA SER A 83 8.52 -4.67 19.29
C SER A 83 9.90 -5.27 18.98
N LYS A 84 10.70 -5.45 20.03
CA LYS A 84 12.04 -6.07 19.88
C LYS A 84 11.96 -7.44 19.20
N MET A 85 10.95 -8.22 19.52
CA MET A 85 10.76 -9.56 18.94
C MET A 85 10.48 -9.51 17.42
N GLU A 86 9.63 -8.57 16.99
CA GLU A 86 9.34 -8.37 15.57
C GLU A 86 10.58 -7.88 14.82
N LEU A 87 11.29 -6.90 15.41
CA LEU A 87 12.49 -6.36 14.81
C LEU A 87 13.59 -7.41 14.69
N ASP A 88 13.85 -8.19 15.75
CA ASP A 88 14.81 -9.30 15.73
C ASP A 88 14.43 -10.35 14.67
N GLY A 89 13.14 -10.67 14.53
CA GLY A 89 12.63 -11.58 13.50
C GLY A 89 12.84 -11.05 12.07
N LEU A 90 12.57 -9.77 11.85
CA LEU A 90 12.80 -9.12 10.55
C LEU A 90 14.29 -9.07 10.19
N ILE A 91 15.15 -8.73 11.15
CA ILE A 91 16.60 -8.70 10.96
C ILE A 91 17.11 -10.10 10.59
N ALA A 92 16.72 -11.11 11.35
CA ALA A 92 17.14 -12.50 11.10
C ALA A 92 16.67 -13.00 9.72
N GLY A 93 15.42 -12.66 9.33
CA GLY A 93 14.86 -13.06 8.04
C GLY A 93 15.43 -12.29 6.85
N SER A 94 15.98 -11.08 7.07
CA SER A 94 16.46 -10.22 6.00
C SER A 94 17.81 -10.60 5.44
N LYS A 95 18.58 -11.44 6.15
CA LYS A 95 20.00 -11.75 5.83
C LYS A 95 20.88 -10.48 5.73
N ALA A 96 20.50 -9.42 6.43
CA ALA A 96 21.26 -8.18 6.42
C ALA A 96 22.63 -8.35 7.06
N VAL A 97 23.66 -7.74 6.47
CA VAL A 97 25.03 -7.75 7.01
C VAL A 97 25.25 -6.66 8.06
N CYS A 98 24.43 -5.61 8.03
CA CYS A 98 24.49 -4.53 9.00
C CYS A 98 23.12 -3.91 9.25
N ILE A 99 23.02 -3.20 10.38
CA ILE A 99 21.91 -2.32 10.71
C ILE A 99 22.41 -0.87 10.63
N ILE A 100 21.59 0.01 10.07
CA ILE A 100 21.81 1.45 10.10
C ILE A 100 20.72 2.09 10.95
N ARG A 101 21.14 2.83 11.99
CA ARG A 101 20.28 3.60 12.87
C ARG A 101 20.89 4.96 13.10
N SER A 102 20.13 6.04 12.94
CA SER A 102 20.61 7.40 13.18
C SER A 102 22.00 7.65 12.58
N ASN A 103 22.24 7.23 11.36
CA ASN A 103 23.51 7.30 10.65
C ASN A 103 24.67 6.42 11.19
N GLU A 104 24.42 5.60 12.19
CA GLU A 104 25.43 4.66 12.69
C GLU A 104 25.26 3.29 12.00
N ILE A 105 26.38 2.72 11.54
CA ILE A 105 26.42 1.39 10.92
C ILE A 105 26.91 0.40 11.97
N THR A 106 26.08 -0.58 12.30
CA THR A 106 26.42 -1.68 13.19
C THR A 106 26.46 -2.98 12.40
N MET A 107 27.63 -3.61 12.34
CA MET A 107 27.80 -4.90 11.64
C MET A 107 27.08 -6.01 12.42
N LEU A 108 26.38 -6.88 11.69
CA LEU A 108 25.71 -8.07 12.23
C LEU A 108 26.53 -9.35 12.01
N THR A 109 27.46 -9.33 11.07
CA THR A 109 28.30 -10.47 10.72
C THR A 109 29.63 -9.99 10.19
N ASP A 110 30.66 -10.82 10.39
CA ASP A 110 31.97 -10.64 9.75
C ASP A 110 32.03 -11.36 8.38
N ASP A 111 31.05 -12.20 8.08
CA ASP A 111 30.92 -12.85 6.77
C ASP A 111 30.25 -11.90 5.79
N LEU A 112 31.07 -11.31 4.93
CA LEU A 112 30.66 -10.41 3.87
C LEU A 112 30.62 -11.15 2.52
N THR A 113 30.26 -12.42 2.51
CA THR A 113 29.93 -13.11 1.26
C THR A 113 28.73 -12.40 0.61
N PRO A 114 28.88 -11.89 -0.63
CA PRO A 114 27.81 -11.14 -1.27
C PRO A 114 26.53 -11.95 -1.34
N THR A 115 25.48 -11.37 -0.76
CA THR A 115 24.15 -11.97 -0.78
C THR A 115 23.26 -11.05 -1.57
N ILE A 116 22.96 -11.39 -2.82
CA ILE A 116 22.03 -10.58 -3.56
C ILE A 116 20.64 -11.14 -3.40
N LEU A 117 19.89 -10.41 -2.65
CA LEU A 117 18.44 -10.47 -2.66
C LEU A 117 17.97 -9.23 -3.43
N HIS A 118 16.91 -9.37 -4.17
CA HIS A 118 16.32 -8.23 -4.84
C HIS A 118 15.95 -7.15 -3.81
N PRO A 119 16.26 -5.86 -4.03
CA PRO A 119 16.13 -4.84 -3.01
C PRO A 119 14.74 -4.69 -2.41
N LEU A 120 13.72 -5.10 -3.13
CA LEU A 120 12.33 -4.90 -2.73
C LEU A 120 11.71 -6.11 -2.04
N GLU A 121 12.42 -7.21 -1.96
CA GLU A 121 11.86 -8.49 -1.59
C GLU A 121 12.25 -9.05 -0.27
N ILE A 122 13.35 -8.62 0.26
CA ILE A 122 13.84 -8.95 1.59
C ILE A 122 12.80 -8.62 2.64
N TYR A 123 12.05 -7.60 2.33
CA TYR A 123 11.09 -6.99 3.21
C TYR A 123 9.94 -7.90 3.66
N ARG A 124 9.60 -8.93 2.93
CA ARG A 124 8.40 -9.74 3.24
C ARG A 124 8.66 -11.20 3.58
N GLY A 125 9.89 -11.67 3.45
CA GLY A 125 10.22 -13.06 3.73
C GLY A 125 9.46 -14.07 2.88
N MET A 126 8.90 -13.63 1.74
CA MET A 126 8.12 -14.45 0.84
C MET A 126 8.93 -14.76 -0.40
N THR A 127 8.96 -16.01 -0.79
CA THR A 127 9.51 -16.43 -2.07
C THR A 127 8.42 -16.43 -3.11
N SER A 128 8.59 -15.67 -4.18
CA SER A 128 7.68 -15.69 -5.33
C SER A 128 7.93 -16.88 -6.26
N GLY A 129 9.04 -17.60 -6.05
CA GLY A 129 9.54 -18.59 -7.01
C GLY A 129 10.08 -17.98 -8.30
N THR A 130 10.20 -16.64 -8.39
CA THR A 130 10.78 -15.94 -9.53
C THR A 130 12.29 -16.09 -9.51
N THR A 131 12.89 -16.48 -10.62
CA THR A 131 14.36 -16.46 -10.75
C THR A 131 14.85 -15.02 -10.92
N VAL A 132 16.11 -14.78 -10.58
CA VAL A 132 16.76 -13.47 -10.79
C VAL A 132 16.65 -13.04 -12.25
N LYS A 133 16.86 -13.96 -13.17
CA LYS A 133 16.76 -13.70 -14.60
C LYS A 133 15.34 -13.25 -15.00
N GLU A 134 14.34 -14.02 -14.63
CA GLU A 134 12.93 -13.65 -14.89
C GLU A 134 12.59 -12.30 -14.28
N PHE A 135 13.09 -12.03 -13.07
CA PHE A 135 12.86 -10.76 -12.41
C PHE A 135 13.42 -9.58 -13.23
N PHE A 136 14.68 -9.63 -13.69
CA PHE A 136 15.26 -8.57 -14.50
C PHE A 136 14.65 -8.47 -15.89
N GLU A 137 14.18 -9.57 -16.46
CA GLU A 137 13.39 -9.55 -17.70
C GLU A 137 12.03 -8.86 -17.49
N MET A 138 11.41 -9.10 -16.33
CA MET A 138 10.18 -8.41 -15.94
C MET A 138 10.41 -6.92 -15.73
N TYR A 139 11.58 -6.52 -15.22
CA TYR A 139 11.82 -5.19 -14.68
C TYR A 139 13.10 -4.54 -15.20
N PRO A 140 13.22 -4.42 -16.52
CA PRO A 140 14.42 -3.87 -17.14
C PRO A 140 14.65 -2.38 -16.84
N PHE A 141 13.71 -1.73 -16.13
CA PHE A 141 13.71 -0.29 -15.94
C PHE A 141 14.68 0.17 -14.85
N PHE A 142 14.86 -0.62 -13.81
CA PHE A 142 15.57 -0.19 -12.63
C PHE A 142 17.07 -0.44 -12.69
N TRP A 143 17.50 -1.47 -13.42
CA TRP A 143 18.88 -1.91 -13.44
C TRP A 143 19.43 -2.13 -14.84
N ASP A 144 20.73 -1.87 -15.01
CA ASP A 144 21.53 -2.40 -16.08
C ASP A 144 22.02 -3.77 -15.67
N TYR A 145 21.26 -4.77 -16.05
CA TYR A 145 21.52 -6.17 -15.69
C TYR A 145 22.89 -6.66 -16.20
N GLU A 146 23.33 -6.19 -17.37
CA GLU A 146 24.57 -6.59 -18.01
C GLU A 146 25.82 -6.13 -17.25
N ASP A 147 25.71 -5.07 -16.44
CA ASP A 147 26.83 -4.51 -15.67
C ASP A 147 26.95 -5.07 -14.25
N HIS A 148 26.04 -5.94 -13.83
CA HIS A 148 26.05 -6.54 -12.52
C HIS A 148 26.49 -7.99 -12.53
N GLU A 149 27.70 -8.27 -12.05
CA GLU A 149 28.03 -9.58 -11.48
C GLU A 149 27.28 -9.73 -10.16
N LEU A 150 26.08 -10.27 -10.23
CA LEU A 150 25.27 -10.51 -9.06
C LEU A 150 25.70 -11.83 -8.40
N ALA A 151 26.22 -11.77 -7.20
CA ALA A 151 26.37 -12.96 -6.38
C ALA A 151 24.97 -13.40 -5.90
N ILE A 152 24.56 -14.58 -6.27
CA ILE A 152 23.22 -15.13 -6.02
C ILE A 152 23.29 -16.05 -4.82
N VAL A 153 22.51 -15.77 -3.79
CA VAL A 153 22.31 -16.69 -2.65
C VAL A 153 21.14 -17.60 -2.95
N ASP A 154 21.31 -18.88 -2.67
CA ASP A 154 20.33 -19.92 -2.97
C ASP A 154 19.99 -20.07 -4.45
N GLY A 155 21.02 -19.90 -5.28
CA GLY A 155 20.96 -20.28 -6.65
C GLY A 155 20.12 -19.43 -7.55
N GLU A 156 18.88 -19.18 -7.39
CA GLU A 156 18.08 -18.58 -8.46
C GLU A 156 16.78 -17.94 -8.01
N THR A 157 16.45 -18.02 -6.72
CA THR A 157 15.14 -17.60 -6.24
C THR A 157 15.22 -16.24 -5.56
N LEU A 158 14.41 -15.32 -6.02
CA LEU A 158 14.15 -14.07 -5.36
C LEU A 158 12.99 -14.19 -4.40
N LEU A 159 13.04 -13.38 -3.36
CA LEU A 159 11.88 -13.18 -2.49
C LEU A 159 10.87 -12.29 -3.19
N GLY A 160 9.59 -12.49 -2.91
CA GLY A 160 8.43 -11.95 -3.58
C GLY A 160 8.44 -10.48 -3.99
N CYS A 161 8.06 -10.16 -5.18
CA CYS A 161 8.15 -8.86 -5.78
C CYS A 161 6.81 -8.19 -5.97
N THR A 162 6.68 -6.98 -5.48
CA THR A 162 5.47 -6.23 -5.69
C THR A 162 5.66 -4.92 -6.41
N ALA A 163 6.85 -4.76 -6.94
CA ALA A 163 7.28 -3.53 -7.34
C ALA A 163 6.78 -2.78 -8.45
N HIS A 164 6.32 -3.40 -9.36
CA HIS A 164 6.72 -2.86 -10.57
C HIS A 164 5.72 -2.56 -11.55
N ALA A 165 4.56 -3.11 -11.42
CA ALA A 165 3.45 -2.68 -12.22
C ALA A 165 3.14 -1.21 -11.96
N SER A 166 3.32 -0.78 -10.75
CA SER A 166 3.16 0.61 -10.37
C SER A 166 4.12 1.58 -11.10
N THR A 167 5.31 1.13 -11.49
CA THR A 167 6.20 1.97 -12.34
C THR A 167 5.66 2.11 -13.74
N GLN A 168 5.07 1.06 -14.28
CA GLN A 168 4.40 1.13 -15.59
C GLN A 168 3.24 2.11 -15.57
N HIS A 169 2.55 2.26 -14.41
CA HIS A 169 1.52 3.26 -14.28
C HIS A 169 2.02 4.66 -14.33
N LEU A 170 3.10 4.96 -13.63
CA LEU A 170 3.70 6.28 -13.74
C LEU A 170 4.09 6.58 -15.19
N PHE A 171 4.49 5.56 -15.95
CA PHE A 171 4.75 5.74 -17.38
C PHE A 171 3.48 5.82 -18.22
N ALA A 172 2.39 5.22 -17.79
CA ALA A 172 1.09 5.41 -18.43
C ALA A 172 0.50 6.80 -18.14
N ILE A 173 0.82 7.37 -16.98
CA ILE A 173 0.46 8.75 -16.61
C ILE A 173 1.49 9.76 -17.15
N ALA A 174 2.77 9.39 -17.26
CA ALA A 174 3.85 10.26 -17.70
C ALA A 174 3.62 10.95 -19.07
N PRO A 175 2.93 10.35 -20.05
CA PRO A 175 2.56 11.06 -21.26
C PRO A 175 1.61 12.25 -21.07
N GLU A 176 0.89 12.26 -19.94
CA GLU A 176 -0.04 13.33 -19.59
C GLU A 176 0.64 14.51 -18.88
N PHE A 177 1.91 14.34 -18.43
CA PHE A 177 2.72 15.46 -17.96
C PHE A 177 3.28 16.25 -19.14
N GLU A 178 3.27 17.57 -19.01
CA GLU A 178 3.94 18.45 -19.96
C GLU A 178 5.45 18.14 -19.99
N LYS A 179 6.11 18.42 -21.11
CA LYS A 179 7.54 18.09 -21.27
C LYS A 179 8.45 18.66 -20.19
N ASP A 180 8.04 19.76 -19.62
CA ASP A 180 8.75 20.54 -18.62
C ASP A 180 8.26 20.22 -17.19
N GLU A 181 7.42 19.23 -17.04
CA GLU A 181 6.90 18.79 -15.73
C GLU A 181 7.48 17.44 -15.34
N ARG A 182 7.70 17.23 -14.04
CA ARG A 182 8.09 15.95 -13.45
C ARG A 182 7.08 15.53 -12.40
N PRO A 183 6.82 14.23 -12.25
CA PRO A 183 5.99 13.75 -11.16
C PRO A 183 6.54 14.21 -9.82
N LYS A 184 5.67 14.78 -8.99
CA LYS A 184 5.93 15.10 -7.61
C LYS A 184 4.83 14.49 -6.76
N ILE A 185 5.16 13.39 -6.10
CA ILE A 185 4.19 12.55 -5.41
C ILE A 185 3.98 13.04 -3.98
N LEU A 186 2.73 13.24 -3.59
CA LEU A 186 2.33 13.28 -2.19
C LEU A 186 2.25 11.85 -1.67
N CYS A 187 3.20 11.47 -0.83
CA CYS A 187 3.31 10.12 -0.28
C CYS A 187 2.70 10.07 1.12
N THR A 188 1.77 9.16 1.31
CA THR A 188 1.03 9.00 2.57
C THR A 188 1.33 7.69 3.28
N HIS A 189 2.16 6.84 2.68
CA HIS A 189 2.52 5.55 3.22
C HIS A 189 3.55 5.69 4.35
N GLY A 190 3.40 4.88 5.38
CA GLY A 190 4.41 4.78 6.45
C GLY A 190 5.75 4.24 5.92
N PHE A 191 6.83 4.53 6.63
CA PHE A 191 8.20 4.16 6.25
C PHE A 191 8.33 2.68 5.88
N THR A 192 7.67 1.82 6.65
CA THR A 192 7.73 0.37 6.50
C THR A 192 6.85 -0.17 5.37
N ALA A 193 6.06 0.67 4.71
CA ALA A 193 5.28 0.25 3.56
C ALA A 193 6.19 -0.04 2.35
N THR A 194 6.02 -1.18 1.72
CA THR A 194 6.78 -1.58 0.52
C THR A 194 6.68 -0.55 -0.60
N TYR A 195 5.59 0.18 -0.64
CA TYR A 195 5.36 1.25 -1.62
C TYR A 195 6.36 2.40 -1.54
N ASN A 196 7.00 2.64 -0.38
CA ASN A 196 7.94 3.75 -0.25
C ASN A 196 9.25 3.54 -1.01
N PRO A 197 9.97 2.42 -0.88
CA PRO A 197 11.12 2.16 -1.73
C PRO A 197 10.81 2.24 -3.22
N TYR A 198 9.57 1.82 -3.60
CA TYR A 198 9.13 1.94 -4.97
C TYR A 198 8.98 3.35 -5.46
N ASN A 199 8.28 4.17 -4.69
CA ASN A 199 8.07 5.56 -5.05
C ASN A 199 9.42 6.28 -5.10
N LEU A 200 10.33 5.91 -4.21
CA LEU A 200 11.70 6.43 -4.19
C LEU A 200 12.44 6.09 -5.49
N LEU A 201 12.43 4.82 -5.89
CA LEU A 201 13.06 4.36 -7.13
C LEU A 201 12.38 4.94 -8.38
N ARG A 202 11.05 5.03 -8.39
CA ARG A 202 10.31 5.66 -9.47
C ARG A 202 10.72 7.11 -9.67
N MET A 203 10.76 7.89 -8.59
CA MET A 203 11.11 9.31 -8.67
C MET A 203 12.56 9.48 -9.08
N TYR A 204 13.45 8.63 -8.59
CA TYR A 204 14.83 8.61 -9.08
C TYR A 204 14.90 8.33 -10.58
N TYR A 205 14.13 7.35 -11.07
CA TYR A 205 14.14 6.94 -12.47
C TYR A 205 13.60 8.01 -13.43
N VAL A 206 12.55 8.74 -13.03
CA VAL A 206 11.88 9.73 -13.88
C VAL A 206 12.29 11.19 -13.58
N GLY A 207 13.25 11.42 -12.71
CA GLY A 207 13.69 12.77 -12.34
C GLY A 207 12.63 13.54 -11.55
N GLY A 208 11.76 12.84 -10.83
CA GLY A 208 10.65 13.41 -10.06
C GLY A 208 11.00 13.75 -8.62
N GLY A 209 9.98 13.84 -7.76
CA GLY A 209 10.15 14.09 -6.32
C GLY A 209 9.05 13.48 -5.47
N LEU A 210 9.33 13.34 -4.16
CA LEU A 210 8.41 12.85 -3.15
C LEU A 210 8.24 13.86 -2.03
N HIS A 211 7.00 14.02 -1.56
CA HIS A 211 6.71 14.69 -0.30
C HIS A 211 6.03 13.71 0.66
N PHE A 212 6.65 13.49 1.82
CA PHE A 212 6.10 12.64 2.88
C PHE A 212 5.17 13.46 3.76
N LEU A 213 3.88 13.13 3.70
CA LEU A 213 2.86 13.83 4.46
C LEU A 213 2.89 13.45 5.93
N ASN A 214 2.90 14.45 6.82
CA ASN A 214 2.75 14.27 8.25
C ASN A 214 1.34 14.71 8.68
N TYR A 215 0.51 13.78 9.11
CA TYR A 215 -0.85 14.06 9.58
C TYR A 215 -0.92 14.80 10.93
N GLY A 216 0.19 14.89 11.67
CA GLY A 216 0.28 15.69 12.89
C GLY A 216 0.41 17.18 12.67
N ASP A 217 0.69 17.60 11.43
CA ASP A 217 0.88 18.98 11.04
C ASP A 217 -0.28 19.49 10.16
N ASP A 218 -0.25 20.77 9.77
CA ASP A 218 -1.25 21.35 8.86
C ASP A 218 -1.16 20.74 7.46
N VAL A 219 -2.03 19.77 7.16
CA VAL A 219 -2.07 19.04 5.89
C VAL A 219 -2.31 19.97 4.70
N PRO A 220 -3.29 20.91 4.71
CA PRO A 220 -3.46 21.89 3.64
C PRO A 220 -2.21 22.71 3.34
N GLU A 221 -1.50 23.15 4.37
CA GLU A 221 -0.28 23.95 4.20
C GLU A 221 0.87 23.11 3.63
N GLN A 222 1.02 21.87 4.09
CA GLN A 222 2.01 20.95 3.51
C GLN A 222 1.74 20.72 2.02
N ILE A 223 0.46 20.52 1.62
CA ILE A 223 0.08 20.35 0.21
C ILE A 223 0.44 21.60 -0.60
N ARG A 224 0.13 22.81 -0.08
CA ARG A 224 0.46 24.05 -0.78
C ARG A 224 1.97 24.24 -0.93
N LYS A 225 2.72 24.03 0.14
CA LYS A 225 4.19 24.18 0.16
C LYS A 225 4.87 23.15 -0.73
N ALA A 226 4.48 21.90 -0.63
CA ALA A 226 5.05 20.82 -1.43
C ALA A 226 4.65 20.93 -2.90
N ASN A 227 3.49 21.49 -3.20
CA ASN A 227 2.94 21.60 -4.55
C ASN A 227 3.04 20.28 -5.36
N PRO A 228 2.47 19.16 -4.84
CA PRO A 228 2.51 17.89 -5.54
C PRO A 228 1.56 17.92 -6.74
N ASN A 229 1.90 17.16 -7.78
CA ASN A 229 1.02 16.97 -8.95
C ASN A 229 0.45 15.54 -9.03
N CYS A 230 0.91 14.65 -8.15
CA CYS A 230 0.38 13.30 -7.98
C CYS A 230 0.13 13.02 -6.48
N CYS A 231 -0.88 12.20 -6.19
CA CYS A 231 -1.06 11.59 -4.89
C CYS A 231 -1.20 10.08 -5.07
N ILE A 232 -0.36 9.31 -4.40
CA ILE A 232 -0.43 7.85 -4.37
C ILE A 232 -0.74 7.44 -2.94
N SER A 233 -1.86 6.75 -2.74
CA SER A 233 -2.38 6.55 -1.41
C SER A 233 -3.33 5.35 -1.30
N TYR A 234 -3.62 4.97 -0.07
CA TYR A 234 -4.67 4.01 0.25
C TYR A 234 -5.91 4.74 0.81
N PRO A 235 -7.10 4.11 0.76
CA PRO A 235 -8.39 4.80 0.95
C PRO A 235 -8.50 5.63 2.23
N ILE A 236 -8.05 5.08 3.37
CA ILE A 236 -8.12 5.81 4.64
C ILE A 236 -7.18 7.02 4.68
N ALA A 237 -6.02 6.94 4.06
CA ALA A 237 -5.11 8.08 3.99
C ALA A 237 -5.67 9.18 3.08
N VAL A 238 -6.33 8.80 1.99
CA VAL A 238 -7.08 9.73 1.13
C VAL A 238 -8.19 10.41 1.93
N LYS A 239 -8.97 9.62 2.70
CA LYS A 239 -10.01 10.18 3.60
C LYS A 239 -9.41 11.18 4.58
N ASN A 240 -8.30 10.85 5.23
CA ASN A 240 -7.64 11.73 6.18
C ASN A 240 -7.16 13.06 5.54
N ILE A 241 -6.65 13.02 4.31
CA ILE A 241 -6.30 14.22 3.54
C ILE A 241 -7.56 15.08 3.32
N VAL A 242 -8.61 14.45 2.84
CA VAL A 242 -9.88 15.15 2.52
C VAL A 242 -10.49 15.78 3.77
N ASP A 243 -10.51 15.04 4.89
CA ASP A 243 -11.08 15.52 6.16
C ASP A 243 -10.24 16.65 6.78
N ALA A 244 -8.92 16.62 6.62
CA ALA A 244 -8.02 17.67 7.07
C ALA A 244 -8.14 18.97 6.24
N CYS A 245 -8.63 18.87 5.01
CA CYS A 245 -8.84 20.04 4.16
C CYS A 245 -10.19 20.71 4.44
N PRO A 246 -10.26 22.04 4.62
CA PRO A 246 -11.52 22.74 4.82
C PRO A 246 -12.48 22.59 3.63
N ASP A 247 -13.77 22.85 3.85
CA ASP A 247 -14.80 22.62 2.83
C ASP A 247 -14.68 23.53 1.60
N ASP A 248 -14.07 24.69 1.76
CA ASP A 248 -13.77 25.65 0.70
C ASP A 248 -12.39 25.43 0.08
N PHE A 249 -11.68 24.36 0.46
CA PHE A 249 -10.40 24.02 -0.12
C PHE A 249 -10.57 23.68 -1.61
N ASN A 250 -9.87 24.43 -2.44
CA ASN A 250 -9.87 24.25 -3.88
C ASN A 250 -8.42 24.23 -4.36
N TRP A 251 -7.90 23.05 -4.70
CA TRP A 251 -6.53 22.86 -5.08
C TRP A 251 -6.43 22.12 -6.42
N SER A 252 -5.78 22.72 -7.39
CA SER A 252 -5.61 22.16 -8.73
C SER A 252 -4.20 21.58 -9.00
N GLY A 253 -3.32 21.60 -8.01
CA GLY A 253 -1.94 21.11 -8.17
C GLY A 253 -1.89 19.59 -8.36
N ILE A 254 -2.70 18.83 -7.59
CA ILE A 254 -2.73 17.38 -7.71
C ILE A 254 -3.59 17.00 -8.93
N LYS A 255 -2.92 16.70 -10.03
CA LYS A 255 -3.57 16.33 -11.31
C LYS A 255 -4.01 14.86 -11.31
N TYR A 256 -3.27 13.99 -10.64
CA TYR A 256 -3.46 12.54 -10.67
C TYR A 256 -3.53 11.97 -9.27
N TRP A 257 -4.54 11.14 -9.06
CA TRP A 257 -4.73 10.36 -7.84
C TRP A 257 -4.60 8.88 -8.14
N GLU A 258 -3.87 8.16 -7.34
CA GLU A 258 -3.82 6.70 -7.35
C GLU A 258 -4.25 6.18 -5.99
N CYS A 259 -5.31 5.37 -5.98
CA CYS A 259 -5.83 4.71 -4.80
C CYS A 259 -5.63 3.20 -4.94
N SER A 260 -5.09 2.57 -3.92
CA SER A 260 -4.87 1.13 -3.89
C SER A 260 -4.95 0.56 -2.48
N GLY A 261 -4.97 -0.76 -2.36
CA GLY A 261 -4.87 -1.45 -1.07
C GLY A 261 -6.16 -1.54 -0.27
N GLY A 262 -7.30 -1.18 -0.84
CA GLY A 262 -8.61 -1.31 -0.21
C GLY A 262 -9.73 -0.66 -1.03
N HIS A 263 -10.95 -0.80 -0.52
CA HIS A 263 -12.11 -0.13 -1.10
C HIS A 263 -12.13 1.36 -0.73
N THR A 264 -12.21 2.24 -1.72
CA THR A 264 -12.39 3.68 -1.53
C THR A 264 -13.89 4.00 -1.60
N PRO A 265 -14.52 4.48 -0.52
CA PRO A 265 -15.94 4.83 -0.54
C PRO A 265 -16.26 5.92 -1.57
N GLU A 266 -17.44 5.87 -2.18
CA GLU A 266 -17.90 6.91 -3.12
C GLU A 266 -17.84 8.30 -2.52
N SER A 267 -18.25 8.44 -1.24
CA SER A 267 -18.21 9.71 -0.53
C SER A 267 -16.81 10.34 -0.53
N VAL A 268 -15.76 9.53 -0.40
CA VAL A 268 -14.37 10.00 -0.45
C VAL A 268 -14.01 10.46 -1.86
N VAL A 269 -14.37 9.68 -2.89
CA VAL A 269 -14.13 10.06 -4.30
C VAL A 269 -14.82 11.39 -4.62
N ARG A 270 -16.08 11.54 -4.22
CA ARG A 270 -16.85 12.80 -4.41
C ARG A 270 -16.27 13.96 -3.62
N SER A 271 -15.73 13.72 -2.44
CA SER A 271 -15.08 14.76 -1.64
C SER A 271 -13.75 15.20 -2.26
N ILE A 272 -12.98 14.29 -2.86
CA ILE A 272 -11.80 14.65 -3.65
C ILE A 272 -12.23 15.52 -4.84
N GLU A 273 -13.26 15.10 -5.57
CA GLU A 273 -13.79 15.82 -6.73
C GLU A 273 -14.23 17.25 -6.36
N LYS A 274 -14.76 17.45 -5.16
CA LYS A 274 -15.17 18.76 -4.67
C LYS A 274 -14.00 19.66 -4.26
N LYS A 275 -12.98 19.09 -3.62
CA LYS A 275 -11.86 19.83 -2.98
C LYS A 275 -10.61 19.93 -3.86
N PHE A 276 -10.48 19.05 -4.85
CA PHE A 276 -9.31 18.96 -5.72
C PHE A 276 -9.75 18.95 -7.18
N ASN A 277 -9.26 19.90 -7.94
CA ASN A 277 -9.51 19.92 -9.37
C ASN A 277 -8.48 19.03 -10.11
N PHE A 278 -8.74 17.73 -10.16
CA PHE A 278 -7.84 16.73 -10.75
C PHE A 278 -8.23 16.36 -12.20
N VAL A 279 -7.29 15.79 -12.93
CA VAL A 279 -7.48 15.31 -14.31
C VAL A 279 -8.02 13.88 -14.30
N CYS A 280 -7.40 13.02 -13.50
CA CYS A 280 -7.73 11.61 -13.47
C CYS A 280 -7.45 10.98 -12.10
N MET A 281 -8.30 10.05 -11.71
CA MET A 281 -8.12 9.19 -10.55
C MET A 281 -8.06 7.73 -11.00
N HIS A 282 -7.05 7.02 -10.56
CA HIS A 282 -6.89 5.60 -10.78
C HIS A 282 -7.23 4.81 -9.51
N ASN A 283 -8.09 3.83 -9.64
CA ASN A 283 -8.26 2.78 -8.64
C ASN A 283 -7.47 1.57 -9.09
N MET A 284 -6.54 1.14 -8.23
CA MET A 284 -5.57 0.11 -8.56
C MET A 284 -5.84 -1.16 -7.79
N MET A 285 -5.94 -2.27 -8.50
CA MET A 285 -5.92 -3.59 -7.88
C MET A 285 -4.51 -4.17 -7.94
N ALA A 286 -4.01 -4.43 -6.74
CA ALA A 286 -2.67 -4.97 -6.54
C ALA A 286 -2.66 -5.92 -5.34
N SER A 287 -1.86 -6.95 -5.41
CA SER A 287 -1.51 -7.78 -4.26
C SER A 287 0.01 -7.93 -4.17
N THR A 288 0.49 -8.41 -3.03
CA THR A 288 1.93 -8.68 -2.88
C THR A 288 2.40 -9.77 -3.83
N GLU A 289 1.51 -10.72 -4.06
CA GLU A 289 1.76 -11.95 -4.79
C GLU A 289 1.66 -11.76 -6.31
N ALA A 290 0.72 -10.92 -6.75
CA ALA A 290 0.42 -10.69 -8.16
C ALA A 290 0.85 -9.32 -8.68
N ASP A 291 1.44 -8.49 -7.80
CA ASP A 291 1.73 -7.11 -8.16
C ASP A 291 0.47 -6.31 -8.56
N CYS A 292 0.63 -5.24 -9.29
CA CYS A 292 -0.49 -4.46 -9.80
C CYS A 292 -1.02 -5.09 -11.09
N HIS A 293 -2.23 -5.62 -11.07
CA HIS A 293 -2.75 -6.41 -12.18
C HIS A 293 -3.85 -5.72 -13.00
N SER A 294 -4.60 -4.81 -12.38
CA SER A 294 -5.65 -4.11 -13.11
C SER A 294 -5.93 -2.72 -12.56
N ARG A 295 -6.48 -1.87 -13.42
CA ARG A 295 -6.75 -0.46 -13.16
C ARG A 295 -8.13 -0.05 -13.64
N ALA A 296 -8.83 0.71 -12.80
CA ALA A 296 -9.96 1.52 -13.20
C ALA A 296 -9.54 2.99 -13.33
N GLU A 297 -10.19 3.72 -14.20
CA GLU A 297 -9.94 5.14 -14.46
C GLU A 297 -11.22 5.94 -14.28
N TYR A 298 -11.13 7.03 -13.56
CA TYR A 298 -12.23 7.94 -13.26
C TYR A 298 -11.78 9.39 -13.51
N ARG A 299 -12.64 10.15 -14.20
CA ARG A 299 -12.47 11.58 -14.42
C ARG A 299 -13.60 12.36 -13.76
N PRO A 300 -13.38 13.63 -13.37
CA PRO A 300 -14.45 14.44 -12.81
C PRO A 300 -15.69 14.46 -13.69
N GLY A 301 -16.85 14.15 -13.08
CA GLY A 301 -18.13 14.08 -13.77
C GLY A 301 -18.47 12.72 -14.40
N ASP A 302 -17.55 11.77 -14.38
CA ASP A 302 -17.84 10.40 -14.83
C ASP A 302 -18.86 9.71 -13.89
N PRO A 303 -19.61 8.70 -14.40
CA PRO A 303 -20.30 7.76 -13.53
C PRO A 303 -19.33 7.09 -12.55
N ILE A 304 -19.73 6.95 -11.29
CA ILE A 304 -18.84 6.39 -10.24
C ILE A 304 -18.44 4.94 -10.53
N GLU A 305 -19.24 4.23 -11.30
CA GLU A 305 -18.97 2.88 -11.76
C GLU A 305 -17.66 2.79 -12.55
N ASN A 306 -17.22 3.88 -13.19
CA ASN A 306 -15.92 3.93 -13.85
C ASN A 306 -14.76 3.81 -12.87
N PHE A 307 -14.91 4.31 -11.63
CA PHE A 307 -13.91 4.17 -10.57
C PHE A 307 -13.81 2.73 -10.06
N TYR A 308 -14.89 1.96 -10.10
CA TYR A 308 -14.94 0.59 -9.61
C TYR A 308 -14.82 -0.48 -10.70
N GLY A 309 -14.86 -0.08 -11.95
CA GLY A 309 -14.77 -0.98 -13.10
C GLY A 309 -13.33 -1.09 -13.63
N PHE A 310 -12.65 -2.19 -13.33
CA PHE A 310 -11.28 -2.42 -13.75
C PHE A 310 -11.23 -2.86 -15.22
N LYS A 311 -11.00 -1.92 -16.11
CA LYS A 311 -10.96 -2.11 -17.58
C LYS A 311 -9.56 -2.43 -18.09
N HIS A 312 -8.53 -1.85 -17.46
CA HIS A 312 -7.15 -1.94 -17.95
C HIS A 312 -6.43 -3.08 -17.25
N ARG A 313 -5.91 -4.02 -18.05
CA ARG A 313 -5.00 -5.08 -17.58
C ARG A 313 -3.58 -4.59 -17.76
N ILE A 314 -2.83 -4.61 -16.68
CA ILE A 314 -1.51 -4.00 -16.62
C ILE A 314 -0.43 -4.95 -16.16
N TYR A 315 -0.83 -6.16 -15.78
CA TYR A 315 0.07 -7.23 -15.43
C TYR A 315 0.87 -7.70 -16.65
N ASN A 316 2.17 -7.89 -16.51
CA ASN A 316 3.04 -8.34 -17.60
C ASN A 316 2.94 -9.84 -17.92
N GLY A 317 2.13 -10.58 -17.21
CA GLY A 317 1.84 -11.99 -17.44
C GLY A 317 0.39 -12.22 -17.87
N ASP A 318 -0.02 -13.47 -17.81
CA ASP A 318 -1.37 -13.88 -18.12
C ASP A 318 -2.28 -13.69 -16.92
N LEU A 319 -3.49 -13.18 -17.15
CA LEU A 319 -4.56 -13.05 -16.17
C LEU A 319 -5.81 -13.74 -16.67
N LYS A 320 -6.51 -14.44 -15.77
CA LYS A 320 -7.85 -14.99 -16.05
C LYS A 320 -8.71 -15.00 -14.80
N LEU A 321 -10.01 -14.99 -14.99
CA LEU A 321 -10.98 -15.37 -13.97
C LEU A 321 -11.40 -16.82 -14.22
N ASP A 322 -11.57 -17.58 -13.15
CA ASP A 322 -12.20 -18.92 -13.25
C ASP A 322 -13.73 -18.81 -13.29
N GLU A 323 -14.41 -19.96 -13.30
CA GLU A 323 -15.87 -20.03 -13.36
C GLU A 323 -16.57 -19.39 -12.14
N GLU A 324 -15.84 -19.28 -11.01
CA GLU A 324 -16.32 -18.64 -9.79
C GLU A 324 -15.97 -17.15 -9.72
N GLY A 325 -15.27 -16.63 -10.71
CA GLY A 325 -14.78 -15.26 -10.78
C GLY A 325 -13.52 -15.00 -9.97
N VAL A 326 -12.82 -16.03 -9.51
CA VAL A 326 -11.55 -15.89 -8.80
C VAL A 326 -10.42 -15.56 -9.78
N LEU A 327 -9.61 -14.56 -9.43
CA LEU A 327 -8.47 -14.15 -10.23
C LEU A 327 -7.33 -15.13 -10.10
N TRP A 328 -6.85 -15.56 -11.25
CA TRP A 328 -5.62 -16.32 -11.41
C TRP A 328 -4.64 -15.54 -12.27
N TYR A 329 -3.37 -15.61 -11.90
CA TYR A 329 -2.28 -14.94 -12.59
C TYR A 329 -1.12 -15.90 -12.83
N LYS A 330 -0.40 -15.66 -13.90
CA LYS A 330 0.76 -16.45 -14.30
C LYS A 330 1.79 -15.57 -14.98
N TYR A 331 3.05 -15.77 -14.65
CA TYR A 331 4.16 -15.12 -15.32
C TYR A 331 5.11 -16.15 -15.92
N GLY A 332 5.43 -15.98 -17.19
CA GLY A 332 6.36 -16.85 -17.90
C GLY A 332 5.97 -18.33 -17.85
N THR A 333 6.90 -19.18 -17.43
CA THR A 333 6.71 -20.65 -17.34
C THR A 333 6.13 -21.13 -16.02
N ARG A 334 5.82 -20.23 -15.09
CA ARG A 334 5.28 -20.59 -13.77
C ARG A 334 3.89 -21.21 -13.87
N ASP A 335 3.52 -21.92 -12.81
CA ASP A 335 2.14 -22.37 -12.65
C ASP A 335 1.20 -21.19 -12.35
N TRP A 336 -0.08 -21.40 -12.63
CA TRP A 336 -1.13 -20.46 -12.26
C TRP A 336 -1.23 -20.32 -10.74
N GLN A 337 -1.24 -19.10 -10.27
CA GLN A 337 -1.34 -18.73 -8.86
C GLN A 337 -2.57 -17.84 -8.63
N THR A 338 -3.06 -17.78 -7.40
CA THR A 338 -4.16 -16.91 -7.01
C THR A 338 -3.93 -16.39 -5.59
N ASP A 339 -4.34 -15.15 -5.33
CA ASP A 339 -4.46 -14.57 -4.00
C ASP A 339 -5.90 -14.64 -3.46
N GLY A 340 -6.81 -15.20 -4.26
CA GLY A 340 -8.22 -15.37 -3.94
C GLY A 340 -9.09 -14.14 -4.22
N ASP A 341 -8.58 -13.10 -4.84
CA ASP A 341 -9.38 -11.94 -5.23
C ASP A 341 -10.46 -12.35 -6.23
N LYS A 342 -11.69 -11.91 -5.99
CA LYS A 342 -12.87 -12.31 -6.74
C LYS A 342 -13.51 -11.12 -7.45
N PHE A 343 -13.91 -11.34 -8.70
CA PHE A 343 -14.50 -10.33 -9.56
C PHE A 343 -15.75 -10.83 -10.29
N ASP A 344 -16.67 -9.90 -10.56
CA ASP A 344 -17.68 -10.07 -11.60
C ASP A 344 -17.11 -9.51 -12.91
N ASP A 345 -17.15 -10.29 -13.96
CA ASP A 345 -16.87 -9.83 -15.32
C ASP A 345 -18.17 -9.36 -15.99
N LYS A 346 -18.21 -8.10 -16.40
CA LYS A 346 -19.30 -7.54 -17.18
C LYS A 346 -18.72 -6.97 -18.47
N ASP A 347 -18.78 -7.74 -19.52
CA ASP A 347 -18.30 -7.37 -20.84
C ASP A 347 -16.82 -6.94 -20.86
N GLY A 348 -15.96 -7.66 -20.13
CA GLY A 348 -14.52 -7.39 -20.00
C GLY A 348 -14.16 -6.36 -18.93
N VAL A 349 -15.14 -5.78 -18.26
CA VAL A 349 -14.94 -4.89 -17.11
C VAL A 349 -15.07 -5.70 -15.83
N TRP A 350 -14.03 -5.74 -15.01
CA TRP A 350 -14.02 -6.48 -13.76
C TRP A 350 -14.45 -5.61 -12.58
N PHE A 351 -15.39 -6.10 -11.78
CA PHE A 351 -15.85 -5.45 -10.55
C PHE A 351 -15.46 -6.30 -9.36
N TYR A 352 -14.66 -5.77 -8.46
CA TYR A 352 -14.19 -6.48 -7.27
C TYR A 352 -15.34 -6.89 -6.35
N LYS A 353 -15.33 -8.13 -5.88
CA LYS A 353 -16.35 -8.71 -5.01
C LYS A 353 -15.85 -9.14 -3.64
N GLY A 354 -14.56 -9.03 -3.39
CA GLY A 354 -13.92 -9.50 -2.16
C GLY A 354 -12.99 -10.68 -2.43
N ARG A 355 -12.56 -11.36 -1.37
CA ARG A 355 -11.68 -12.53 -1.47
C ARG A 355 -12.43 -13.83 -1.30
N ALA A 356 -12.05 -14.84 -2.08
CA ALA A 356 -12.68 -16.16 -2.06
C ALA A 356 -12.41 -16.94 -0.77
N PHE A 357 -11.27 -16.67 -0.11
CA PHE A 357 -10.82 -17.46 1.04
C PHE A 357 -10.97 -16.74 2.38
N ASP A 358 -10.83 -15.41 2.41
CA ASP A 358 -10.95 -14.60 3.64
C ASP A 358 -12.38 -14.10 3.89
N ASP A 359 -13.25 -14.25 2.91
CA ASP A 359 -14.59 -13.65 2.90
C ASP A 359 -15.71 -14.65 3.17
N VAL A 360 -15.39 -15.86 3.63
CA VAL A 360 -16.38 -16.84 4.02
C VAL A 360 -16.28 -17.17 5.51
N ILE A 361 -17.31 -16.81 6.24
CA ILE A 361 -17.48 -17.22 7.64
C ILE A 361 -18.25 -18.55 7.65
N PHE A 362 -17.69 -19.55 8.31
CA PHE A 362 -18.37 -20.81 8.56
C PHE A 362 -19.00 -20.77 9.96
N MET A 363 -20.34 -20.76 9.98
CA MET A 363 -21.09 -20.78 11.21
C MET A 363 -21.43 -22.20 11.62
N LYS A 364 -21.75 -22.38 12.89
CA LYS A 364 -22.27 -23.66 13.42
C LYS A 364 -23.43 -24.18 12.56
N GLY A 365 -23.37 -25.46 12.21
CA GLY A 365 -24.35 -26.06 11.30
C GLY A 365 -24.01 -25.94 9.82
N GLY A 366 -22.80 -25.49 9.46
CA GLY A 366 -22.30 -25.48 8.06
C GLY A 366 -22.82 -24.32 7.22
N VAL A 367 -23.44 -23.32 7.83
CA VAL A 367 -23.91 -22.12 7.11
C VAL A 367 -22.70 -21.29 6.67
N LYS A 368 -22.61 -21.03 5.37
CA LYS A 368 -21.59 -20.15 4.77
C LYS A 368 -22.12 -18.72 4.67
N ILE A 369 -21.39 -17.78 5.22
CA ILE A 369 -21.67 -16.35 5.12
C ILE A 369 -20.55 -15.69 4.31
N TYR A 370 -20.89 -15.08 3.20
CA TYR A 370 -19.97 -14.29 2.40
C TYR A 370 -19.90 -12.88 2.97
N THR A 371 -18.78 -12.52 3.59
CA THR A 371 -18.61 -11.23 4.30
C THR A 371 -18.82 -10.04 3.38
N GLY A 372 -18.34 -10.10 2.14
CA GLY A 372 -18.55 -9.04 1.15
C GLY A 372 -20.02 -8.75 0.85
N MET A 373 -20.91 -9.77 0.87
CA MET A 373 -22.35 -9.54 0.71
C MET A 373 -22.96 -8.81 1.91
N ILE A 374 -22.49 -9.13 3.11
CA ILE A 374 -22.92 -8.48 4.36
C ILE A 374 -22.44 -7.03 4.38
N GLU A 375 -21.18 -6.81 4.03
CA GLU A 375 -20.57 -5.48 3.98
C GLU A 375 -21.24 -4.59 2.93
N ALA A 376 -21.43 -5.10 1.72
CA ALA A 376 -22.16 -4.38 0.68
C ALA A 376 -23.57 -3.99 1.13
N LYS A 377 -24.27 -4.90 1.81
CA LYS A 377 -25.60 -4.62 2.35
C LYS A 377 -25.60 -3.54 3.43
N ALA A 378 -24.62 -3.55 4.32
CA ALA A 378 -24.48 -2.52 5.34
C ALA A 378 -24.19 -1.13 4.73
N LEU A 379 -23.36 -1.08 3.68
CA LEU A 379 -23.02 0.16 2.97
C LEU A 379 -24.22 0.81 2.24
N GLU A 380 -25.30 0.07 1.99
CA GLU A 380 -26.55 0.66 1.48
C GLU A 380 -27.23 1.58 2.53
N THR A 381 -26.87 1.45 3.80
CA THR A 381 -27.44 2.28 4.87
C THR A 381 -26.75 3.65 4.89
N LEU A 382 -27.53 4.70 4.69
CA LEU A 382 -27.01 6.07 4.68
C LEU A 382 -26.27 6.39 5.99
N GLY A 383 -25.04 6.86 5.85
CA GLY A 383 -24.18 7.21 6.98
C GLY A 383 -23.27 6.07 7.47
N VAL A 384 -23.27 4.89 6.85
CA VAL A 384 -22.21 3.89 7.02
C VAL A 384 -21.05 4.29 6.11
N GLU A 385 -19.87 4.47 6.68
CA GLU A 385 -18.67 4.88 5.93
C GLU A 385 -17.69 3.73 5.72
N ASN A 386 -17.39 3.00 6.78
CA ASN A 386 -16.54 1.83 6.73
C ASN A 386 -17.23 0.67 7.43
N VAL A 387 -17.05 -0.53 6.91
CA VAL A 387 -17.67 -1.72 7.47
C VAL A 387 -16.78 -2.95 7.30
N ALA A 388 -16.82 -3.83 8.28
CA ALA A 388 -16.20 -5.14 8.21
C ALA A 388 -17.12 -6.19 8.83
N SER A 389 -17.21 -7.31 8.15
CA SER A 389 -17.87 -8.51 8.62
C SER A 389 -16.81 -9.54 8.99
N CYS A 390 -16.86 -10.08 10.19
CA CYS A 390 -15.87 -11.03 10.70
C CYS A 390 -16.51 -12.01 11.67
N SER A 391 -15.79 -13.06 12.06
CA SER A 391 -16.26 -14.02 13.04
C SER A 391 -15.28 -14.19 14.19
N LYS A 392 -15.82 -14.47 15.35
CA LYS A 392 -15.07 -14.91 16.53
C LYS A 392 -15.96 -15.76 17.42
N ASP A 393 -15.43 -16.85 17.95
CA ASP A 393 -16.13 -17.75 18.88
C ASP A 393 -17.51 -18.20 18.34
N GLU A 394 -17.55 -18.57 17.05
CA GLU A 394 -18.77 -18.99 16.32
C GLU A 394 -19.86 -17.90 16.19
N LEU A 395 -19.57 -16.64 16.54
CA LEU A 395 -20.46 -15.52 16.34
C LEU A 395 -20.04 -14.70 15.12
N HIS A 396 -21.03 -14.17 14.42
CA HIS A 396 -20.85 -13.27 13.28
C HIS A 396 -20.99 -11.82 13.74
N TYR A 397 -19.94 -11.04 13.55
CA TYR A 397 -19.85 -9.63 13.92
C TYR A 397 -19.90 -8.75 12.69
N LEU A 398 -20.68 -7.68 12.75
CA LEU A 398 -20.62 -6.54 11.85
C LEU A 398 -20.08 -5.35 12.62
N ILE A 399 -19.00 -4.77 12.16
CA ILE A 399 -18.35 -3.63 12.80
C ILE A 399 -18.27 -2.52 11.76
N TYR A 400 -18.73 -1.32 12.12
CA TYR A 400 -18.80 -0.22 11.17
C TYR A 400 -18.47 1.14 11.83
N THR A 401 -18.15 2.12 10.96
CA THR A 401 -17.96 3.53 11.33
C THR A 401 -18.88 4.42 10.51
N GLY A 402 -19.00 5.69 10.89
CA GLY A 402 -19.82 6.69 10.22
C GLY A 402 -20.87 7.31 11.11
N SER A 403 -21.94 7.86 10.54
CA SER A 403 -23.02 8.53 11.28
C SER A 403 -24.31 7.71 11.43
N ALA A 404 -24.40 6.54 10.77
CA ALA A 404 -25.57 5.66 10.87
C ALA A 404 -25.74 5.12 12.30
N ASN A 405 -26.97 4.99 12.77
CA ASN A 405 -27.20 4.30 14.04
C ASN A 405 -27.29 2.77 13.83
N ALA A 406 -26.98 2.00 14.88
CA ALA A 406 -26.92 0.53 14.80
C ALA A 406 -28.29 -0.12 14.46
N TYR A 407 -29.39 0.53 14.82
CA TYR A 407 -30.72 0.03 14.51
C TYR A 407 -31.05 0.11 13.02
N ASP A 408 -30.69 1.21 12.34
CA ASP A 408 -30.89 1.36 10.89
C ASP A 408 -30.04 0.36 10.12
N VAL A 409 -28.77 0.17 10.54
CA VAL A 409 -27.88 -0.84 9.97
C VAL A 409 -28.47 -2.23 10.16
N ALA A 410 -28.91 -2.60 11.37
CA ALA A 410 -29.54 -3.89 11.63
C ALA A 410 -30.82 -4.09 10.79
N THR A 411 -31.60 -3.02 10.62
CA THR A 411 -32.86 -3.06 9.84
C THR A 411 -32.58 -3.36 8.36
N SER A 412 -31.47 -2.93 7.80
CA SER A 412 -31.10 -3.23 6.41
C SER A 412 -30.99 -4.73 6.14
N PHE A 413 -30.72 -5.54 7.16
CA PHE A 413 -30.62 -7.02 7.04
C PHE A 413 -31.93 -7.77 7.17
N LYS A 414 -33.08 -7.09 7.42
CA LYS A 414 -34.39 -7.76 7.60
C LYS A 414 -34.78 -8.68 6.42
N ALA A 415 -34.44 -8.28 5.20
CA ALA A 415 -34.74 -9.05 4.00
C ALA A 415 -33.82 -10.28 3.81
N MET A 416 -32.72 -10.38 4.55
CA MET A 416 -31.81 -11.52 4.46
C MET A 416 -32.32 -12.71 5.29
N GLN A 417 -31.88 -13.92 4.87
CA GLN A 417 -32.15 -15.14 5.65
C GLN A 417 -31.61 -14.96 7.08
N PRO A 418 -32.39 -15.30 8.11
CA PRO A 418 -31.99 -15.13 9.50
C PRO A 418 -30.61 -15.70 9.84
N SER A 419 -30.28 -16.90 9.34
CA SER A 419 -28.99 -17.57 9.57
C SER A 419 -27.77 -16.85 8.98
N LYS A 420 -28.00 -15.84 8.12
CA LYS A 420 -26.92 -15.07 7.47
C LYS A 420 -26.75 -13.67 8.05
N ARG A 421 -27.64 -13.26 8.94
CA ARG A 421 -27.57 -11.94 9.57
C ARG A 421 -26.45 -11.90 10.60
N PRO A 422 -25.84 -10.72 10.84
CA PRO A 422 -24.93 -10.56 11.97
C PRO A 422 -25.58 -10.91 13.29
N HIS A 423 -24.85 -11.51 14.20
CA HIS A 423 -25.28 -11.73 15.59
C HIS A 423 -25.07 -10.49 16.43
N GLU A 424 -23.99 -9.77 16.13
CA GLU A 424 -23.54 -8.60 16.87
C GLU A 424 -23.21 -7.47 15.87
N ILE A 425 -23.70 -6.28 16.14
CA ILE A 425 -23.44 -5.09 15.34
C ILE A 425 -22.80 -4.03 16.24
N TYR A 426 -21.59 -3.62 15.91
CA TYR A 426 -20.83 -2.61 16.62
C TYR A 426 -20.63 -1.37 15.77
N HIS A 427 -21.07 -0.22 16.28
CA HIS A 427 -20.71 1.10 15.79
C HIS A 427 -19.50 1.57 16.58
N VAL A 428 -18.39 1.83 15.92
CA VAL A 428 -17.14 2.20 16.56
C VAL A 428 -16.53 3.46 15.95
N THR A 429 -15.59 4.08 16.66
CA THR A 429 -14.82 5.18 16.11
C THR A 429 -13.86 4.69 15.02
N ASP A 430 -13.50 5.55 14.07
CA ASP A 430 -12.47 5.25 13.07
C ASP A 430 -11.13 4.84 13.72
N LYS A 431 -10.81 5.42 14.88
CA LYS A 431 -9.61 5.08 15.63
C LYS A 431 -9.62 3.63 16.09
N LEU A 432 -10.75 3.11 16.58
CA LEU A 432 -10.87 1.70 16.98
C LEU A 432 -10.90 0.78 15.76
N PHE A 433 -11.56 1.21 14.69
CA PHE A 433 -11.69 0.42 13.46
C PHE A 433 -10.36 0.23 12.74
N PHE A 434 -9.53 1.27 12.63
CA PHE A 434 -8.29 1.26 11.87
C PHE A 434 -7.02 1.34 12.73
N GLY A 435 -7.10 1.94 13.91
CA GLY A 435 -5.93 2.41 14.66
C GLY A 435 -5.23 1.38 15.54
N GLN A 436 -5.71 0.15 15.61
CA GLN A 436 -5.12 -0.90 16.44
C GLN A 436 -4.55 -2.06 15.62
N THR A 437 -3.96 -1.77 14.48
CA THR A 437 -3.23 -2.76 13.73
C THR A 437 -1.79 -2.77 14.21
N ASP A 438 -1.27 -3.94 14.60
CA ASP A 438 0.16 -4.16 14.86
C ASP A 438 1.00 -4.09 13.57
N ASP A 439 0.35 -3.88 12.42
CA ASP A 439 1.02 -3.77 11.14
C ASP A 439 1.55 -2.34 10.93
N THR A 440 2.79 -2.13 11.34
CA THR A 440 3.48 -0.85 11.16
C THR A 440 3.79 -0.52 9.69
N ARG A 441 3.67 -1.49 8.78
CA ARG A 441 3.87 -1.32 7.33
C ARG A 441 2.70 -0.58 6.70
N THR A 442 1.50 -0.94 7.14
CA THR A 442 0.25 -0.33 6.74
C THR A 442 -0.61 -0.12 7.98
N PRO A 443 -0.26 0.85 8.84
CA PRO A 443 -0.86 0.98 10.17
C PRO A 443 -2.37 1.20 10.16
N GLN A 444 -2.92 1.53 9.00
CA GLN A 444 -4.34 1.76 8.80
C GLN A 444 -5.00 0.66 7.91
N LYS A 445 -4.27 -0.42 7.60
CA LYS A 445 -4.85 -1.53 6.87
C LYS A 445 -5.71 -2.39 7.81
N LEU A 446 -6.98 -2.53 7.47
CA LEU A 446 -7.93 -3.33 8.24
C LEU A 446 -7.53 -4.81 8.26
N GLN A 447 -7.43 -5.38 9.47
CA GLN A 447 -7.21 -6.80 9.70
C GLN A 447 -8.52 -7.45 10.17
N LYS A 448 -9.39 -7.82 9.23
CA LYS A 448 -10.74 -8.36 9.53
C LYS A 448 -10.70 -9.52 10.53
N SER A 449 -9.77 -10.45 10.40
CA SER A 449 -9.64 -11.62 11.28
C SER A 449 -9.34 -11.27 12.75
N LYS A 450 -8.75 -10.11 13.01
CA LYS A 450 -8.43 -9.63 14.37
C LYS A 450 -9.45 -8.63 14.90
N LEU A 451 -10.23 -8.01 14.02
CA LEU A 451 -11.07 -6.86 14.37
C LEU A 451 -12.09 -7.15 15.45
N ALA A 452 -12.76 -8.30 15.42
CA ALA A 452 -13.70 -8.68 16.47
C ALA A 452 -13.01 -8.77 17.84
N GLY A 453 -11.79 -9.31 17.89
CA GLY A 453 -11.00 -9.35 19.11
C GLY A 453 -10.57 -7.97 19.61
N ILE A 454 -10.20 -7.09 18.68
CA ILE A 454 -9.83 -5.70 18.97
C ILE A 454 -11.01 -4.95 19.56
N VAL A 455 -12.20 -5.03 18.95
CA VAL A 455 -13.41 -4.35 19.44
C VAL A 455 -13.85 -4.90 20.79
N LEU A 456 -13.88 -6.22 20.98
CA LEU A 456 -14.31 -6.84 22.24
C LEU A 456 -13.38 -6.55 23.41
N ASN A 457 -12.10 -6.34 23.19
CA ASN A 457 -11.11 -6.04 24.23
C ASN A 457 -10.64 -4.57 24.23
N GLY A 458 -11.17 -3.77 23.34
CA GLY A 458 -10.77 -2.37 23.16
C GLY A 458 -11.38 -1.40 24.16
N PRO A 459 -10.99 -0.13 24.09
CA PRO A 459 -11.53 0.94 24.91
C PRO A 459 -13.04 1.12 24.70
N GLN A 460 -13.81 1.02 25.76
CA GLN A 460 -15.28 1.11 25.69
C GLN A 460 -15.80 2.48 25.25
N ASP A 461 -15.04 3.53 25.50
CA ASP A 461 -15.33 4.90 25.04
C ASP A 461 -15.22 5.10 23.53
N GLN A 462 -14.63 4.13 22.82
CA GLN A 462 -14.54 4.10 21.36
C GLN A 462 -15.63 3.24 20.70
N ILE A 463 -16.48 2.58 21.48
CA ILE A 463 -17.68 1.91 21.01
C ILE A 463 -18.85 2.89 21.15
N LEU A 464 -19.32 3.40 20.02
CA LEU A 464 -20.37 4.41 19.98
C LEU A 464 -21.76 3.82 20.24
N SER A 465 -22.01 2.62 19.74
CA SER A 465 -23.19 1.81 20.06
C SER A 465 -22.96 0.34 19.74
N HIS A 466 -23.76 -0.51 20.38
CA HIS A 466 -23.73 -1.95 20.18
C HIS A 466 -25.15 -2.49 20.13
N MET A 467 -25.40 -3.44 19.24
CA MET A 467 -26.68 -4.12 19.14
C MET A 467 -26.46 -5.63 19.05
N HIS A 468 -27.09 -6.35 19.96
CA HIS A 468 -27.21 -7.80 19.91
C HIS A 468 -28.47 -8.19 19.16
N VAL A 469 -28.32 -9.04 18.15
CA VAL A 469 -29.46 -9.53 17.35
C VAL A 469 -29.86 -10.90 17.87
N LYS A 470 -30.81 -10.91 18.82
CA LYS A 470 -31.33 -12.17 19.42
C LYS A 470 -32.12 -12.98 18.40
N ASP A 471 -31.83 -14.29 18.33
CA ASP A 471 -32.55 -15.26 17.49
C ASP A 471 -32.72 -14.79 16.04
N HIS A 472 -31.75 -14.01 15.57
CA HIS A 472 -31.81 -13.36 14.24
C HIS A 472 -33.05 -12.44 14.04
N SER A 473 -33.71 -12.07 15.11
CA SER A 473 -34.73 -11.03 15.15
C SER A 473 -34.12 -9.73 15.64
N LEU A 474 -34.55 -8.63 15.06
CA LEU A 474 -34.21 -7.30 15.60
C LEU A 474 -35.00 -7.10 16.87
N VAL A 475 -34.36 -6.87 17.98
CA VAL A 475 -34.94 -6.51 19.26
C VAL A 475 -34.98 -4.99 19.38
#